data_9a44c85d2e1cbcf41b0d1849697e113d
#
_entry.id   9a44c85d2e1cbcf41b0d1849697e113d
#
_cell.length_a   1.000
_cell.length_b   1.000
_cell.length_c   1.000
_cell.angle_alpha   90.00
_cell.angle_beta   90.00
_cell.angle_gamma   90.00
#
_symmetry.space_group_name_H-M   'P 1'
#
loop_
_entity.id
_entity.type
_entity.pdbx_description
1 polymer ?
#
loop_
_entity_poly.entity_id
_entity_poly.type
_entity_poly.pdbx_seq_one_letter_code
_entity_poly.pdbx_strand_id
1 'polypeptide(L)'
;VLLGTACAALTPQLRAQTLVWEDNFNGPAIDGNTWTYDVGNGCQIGLCGWGNGEMQYYTSRPENARIENGRLVIEARREAFQGMPFTSARLKTEGRMHFKYGTLEARIKTPVVGNGLWPAYWMLGTIGVWPGRGEIDLMEAGMAAAIANGTANRRIGAAVHWDYNGAQADYDTSYTHPVDLHNDFHVYRMTWDPNVIRMSIDGQQHFEFAISNIEGASLHEFHQQHYLLLNLAVGGTFTGINTPGGVTAPLPGKMEVDYLRLYQNPGASLYVGAQHTAPAGRFGVFTDQTDTAARLTFGQDAQLYLWNNLSPIAQAPFEGGNVMAYRANAGTWYGLGIQTDYRDMRNYAGGSLKLHLKTTTPSTFKIGINTSFGDSWVDFVPGGNQYGLVRDGVWHEVSIPFIAFYDLDLQSVKQMFMLVADPPASPVEIAIDKVYYQSR
;
A
#
# COMPACT_ATOMS: atom_id res chain seq x y z
N VAL A 1 -35.65 -52.37 -27.23
CA VAL A 1 -35.94 -51.26 -26.30
C VAL A 1 -34.62 -50.75 -25.80
N LEU A 2 -34.14 -49.62 -26.41
CA LEU A 2 -32.93 -48.94 -25.94
C LEU A 2 -33.38 -47.82 -24.96
N LEU A 3 -33.03 -47.96 -23.69
CA LEU A 3 -33.16 -46.89 -22.70
C LEU A 3 -32.00 -45.93 -22.86
N GLY A 4 -32.30 -44.72 -23.39
CA GLY A 4 -31.40 -43.59 -23.39
C GLY A 4 -31.38 -42.92 -22.02
N THR A 5 -30.23 -43.00 -21.32
CA THR A 5 -29.98 -42.20 -20.11
C THR A 5 -29.68 -40.76 -20.53
N ALA A 6 -30.59 -39.84 -20.28
CA ALA A 6 -30.34 -38.42 -20.42
C ALA A 6 -29.42 -37.97 -19.28
N CYS A 7 -28.18 -37.60 -19.62
CA CYS A 7 -27.25 -36.93 -18.72
C CYS A 7 -27.67 -35.46 -18.63
N ALA A 8 -28.32 -35.08 -17.53
CA ALA A 8 -28.62 -33.68 -17.25
C ALA A 8 -27.30 -32.95 -16.97
N ALA A 9 -26.88 -32.09 -17.87
CA ALA A 9 -25.77 -31.17 -17.65
C ALA A 9 -26.20 -30.20 -16.54
N LEU A 10 -25.59 -30.33 -15.35
CA LEU A 10 -25.68 -29.34 -14.28
C LEU A 10 -25.00 -28.07 -14.77
N THR A 11 -25.77 -27.10 -15.23
CA THR A 11 -25.29 -25.73 -15.39
C THR A 11 -24.85 -25.23 -14.02
N PRO A 12 -23.60 -24.75 -13.85
CA PRO A 12 -23.21 -24.16 -12.59
C PRO A 12 -24.08 -22.93 -12.35
N GLN A 13 -24.89 -23.01 -11.30
CA GLN A 13 -25.65 -21.88 -10.82
C GLN A 13 -24.64 -20.83 -10.33
N LEU A 14 -24.48 -19.72 -11.05
CA LEU A 14 -23.70 -18.55 -10.60
C LEU A 14 -24.34 -18.11 -9.26
N ARG A 15 -23.69 -18.44 -8.16
CA ARG A 15 -24.10 -17.89 -6.86
C ARG A 15 -23.94 -16.37 -6.94
N ALA A 16 -24.97 -15.64 -6.55
CA ALA A 16 -24.92 -14.20 -6.44
C ALA A 16 -23.80 -13.82 -5.44
N GLN A 17 -22.98 -12.85 -5.81
CA GLN A 17 -21.98 -12.28 -4.91
C GLN A 17 -22.66 -11.72 -3.67
N THR A 18 -22.04 -11.84 -2.51
CA THR A 18 -22.50 -11.32 -1.23
C THR A 18 -21.70 -10.10 -0.82
N LEU A 19 -22.33 -9.16 -0.12
CA LEU A 19 -21.62 -8.05 0.52
C LEU A 19 -20.68 -8.63 1.58
N VAL A 20 -19.37 -8.42 1.42
CA VAL A 20 -18.33 -8.94 2.32
C VAL A 20 -17.63 -7.85 3.10
N TRP A 21 -17.66 -6.60 2.59
CA TRP A 21 -17.12 -5.44 3.26
C TRP A 21 -17.82 -4.17 2.80
N GLU A 22 -18.01 -3.22 3.72
CA GLU A 22 -18.49 -1.88 3.41
C GLU A 22 -17.94 -0.85 4.37
N ASP A 23 -17.82 0.40 3.89
CA ASP A 23 -17.67 1.60 4.70
C ASP A 23 -18.75 2.61 4.28
N ASN A 24 -19.66 2.89 5.17
CA ASN A 24 -20.75 3.86 4.97
C ASN A 24 -20.44 5.23 5.61
N PHE A 25 -19.24 5.42 6.15
CA PHE A 25 -18.76 6.66 6.76
C PHE A 25 -19.69 7.25 7.85
N ASN A 26 -20.44 6.39 8.53
CA ASN A 26 -21.39 6.78 9.57
C ASN A 26 -20.77 6.99 10.95
N GLY A 27 -19.45 6.75 11.09
CA GLY A 27 -18.70 6.95 12.31
C GLY A 27 -18.48 8.44 12.64
N PRO A 28 -18.02 8.77 13.86
CA PRO A 28 -17.69 10.13 14.25
C PRO A 28 -16.38 10.65 13.61
N ALA A 29 -15.57 9.76 13.06
CA ALA A 29 -14.28 10.03 12.42
C ALA A 29 -13.97 8.96 11.36
N ILE A 30 -12.98 9.23 10.52
CA ILE A 30 -12.44 8.25 9.56
C ILE A 30 -11.86 7.07 10.35
N ASP A 31 -12.30 5.85 10.01
CA ASP A 31 -11.85 4.64 10.72
C ASP A 31 -10.39 4.32 10.41
N GLY A 32 -9.51 4.55 11.39
CA GLY A 32 -8.09 4.22 11.29
C GLY A 32 -7.77 2.71 11.18
N ASN A 33 -8.72 1.80 11.37
CA ASN A 33 -8.53 0.38 11.10
C ASN A 33 -8.65 0.06 9.59
N THR A 34 -9.29 0.94 8.84
CA THR A 34 -9.54 0.79 7.40
C THR A 34 -8.66 1.76 6.59
N TRP A 35 -8.52 3.00 7.04
CA TRP A 35 -7.88 4.07 6.28
C TRP A 35 -6.60 4.56 6.92
N THR A 36 -5.64 4.89 6.08
CA THR A 36 -4.43 5.64 6.41
C THR A 36 -4.23 6.73 5.36
N TYR A 37 -3.19 7.55 5.51
CA TYR A 37 -2.95 8.69 4.66
C TYR A 37 -1.59 8.59 3.98
N ASP A 38 -1.51 9.04 2.74
CA ASP A 38 -0.27 9.55 2.20
C ASP A 38 -0.13 11.02 2.60
N VAL A 39 0.96 11.37 3.28
CA VAL A 39 1.22 12.75 3.75
C VAL A 39 2.44 13.29 3.04
N GLY A 40 2.38 14.54 2.59
CA GLY A 40 3.50 15.17 1.92
C GLY A 40 3.22 15.57 0.48
N ASN A 41 4.29 15.90 -0.24
CA ASN A 41 4.29 16.20 -1.66
C ASN A 41 4.95 15.11 -2.52
N GLY A 42 5.22 13.94 -1.94
CA GLY A 42 5.85 12.80 -2.60
C GLY A 42 7.39 12.84 -2.62
N CYS A 43 8.03 13.96 -2.32
CA CYS A 43 9.49 14.05 -2.34
C CYS A 43 10.18 13.14 -1.31
N GLN A 44 9.53 12.88 -0.18
CA GLN A 44 10.03 12.01 0.88
C GLN A 44 10.19 10.53 0.45
N ILE A 45 9.50 10.13 -0.62
CA ILE A 45 9.60 8.79 -1.23
C ILE A 45 10.20 8.82 -2.63
N GLY A 46 10.87 9.93 -3.01
CA GLY A 46 11.49 10.09 -4.33
C GLY A 46 10.54 10.41 -5.48
N LEU A 47 9.25 10.70 -5.20
CA LEU A 47 8.21 11.01 -6.18
C LEU A 47 7.68 12.43 -6.00
N CYS A 48 8.55 13.44 -6.13
CA CYS A 48 8.14 14.86 -6.00
C CYS A 48 6.94 15.18 -6.91
N GLY A 49 5.92 15.87 -6.37
CA GLY A 49 4.66 16.07 -7.06
C GLY A 49 3.92 14.75 -7.33
N TRP A 50 4.17 13.73 -6.50
CA TRP A 50 3.62 12.38 -6.62
C TRP A 50 3.89 11.70 -7.98
N GLY A 51 4.99 12.11 -8.66
CA GLY A 51 5.35 11.65 -9.99
C GLY A 51 4.58 12.32 -11.13
N ASN A 52 3.57 13.11 -10.85
CA ASN A 52 2.63 13.70 -11.80
C ASN A 52 2.69 15.25 -11.87
N GLY A 53 3.64 15.87 -11.15
CA GLY A 53 3.71 17.32 -11.06
C GLY A 53 2.55 17.96 -10.28
N GLU A 54 1.93 17.21 -9.37
CA GLU A 54 0.85 17.68 -8.51
C GLU A 54 1.34 18.80 -7.58
N MET A 55 0.48 19.77 -7.29
CA MET A 55 0.86 21.03 -6.61
C MET A 55 0.36 21.12 -5.17
N GLN A 56 -0.34 20.14 -4.63
CA GLN A 56 -0.79 20.13 -3.24
C GLN A 56 0.22 19.43 -2.32
N TYR A 57 0.16 19.77 -1.05
CA TYR A 57 0.65 18.95 0.05
C TYR A 57 -0.53 18.13 0.58
N TYR A 58 -0.45 16.81 0.54
CA TYR A 58 -1.45 15.96 1.19
C TYR A 58 -1.25 15.95 2.70
N THR A 59 -2.34 16.07 3.43
CA THR A 59 -2.35 16.11 4.90
C THR A 59 -3.36 15.12 5.47
N SER A 60 -3.21 14.80 6.76
CA SER A 60 -4.20 14.07 7.56
C SER A 60 -5.08 15.00 8.41
N ARG A 61 -5.05 16.32 8.14
CA ARG A 61 -5.79 17.31 8.92
C ARG A 61 -7.30 17.23 8.63
N PRO A 62 -8.16 17.51 9.60
CA PRO A 62 -9.62 17.51 9.40
C PRO A 62 -10.10 18.58 8.40
N GLU A 63 -9.30 19.62 8.13
CA GLU A 63 -9.55 20.57 7.07
C GLU A 63 -9.53 19.95 5.67
N ASN A 64 -8.73 18.88 5.48
CA ASN A 64 -8.58 18.23 4.20
C ASN A 64 -9.29 16.86 4.12
N ALA A 65 -9.48 16.16 5.24
CA ALA A 65 -10.23 14.91 5.26
C ALA A 65 -10.98 14.72 6.58
N ARG A 66 -12.27 14.43 6.50
CA ARG A 66 -13.14 14.27 7.67
C ARG A 66 -14.42 13.52 7.33
N ILE A 67 -15.14 13.10 8.38
CA ILE A 67 -16.54 12.70 8.26
C ILE A 67 -17.41 13.93 8.49
N GLU A 68 -18.30 14.19 7.54
CA GLU A 68 -19.26 15.31 7.58
C GLU A 68 -20.63 14.81 7.08
N ASN A 69 -21.65 14.88 7.94
CA ASN A 69 -23.02 14.42 7.62
C ASN A 69 -23.10 12.95 7.16
N GLY A 70 -22.33 12.05 7.79
CA GLY A 70 -22.31 10.63 7.42
C GLY A 70 -21.65 10.34 6.08
N ARG A 71 -20.65 11.13 5.69
CA ARG A 71 -19.89 10.98 4.44
C ARG A 71 -18.42 11.26 4.68
N LEU A 72 -17.56 10.62 3.93
CA LEU A 72 -16.17 11.05 3.81
C LEU A 72 -16.12 12.28 2.91
N VAL A 73 -15.50 13.34 3.40
CA VAL A 73 -15.18 14.56 2.63
C VAL A 73 -13.68 14.67 2.47
N ILE A 74 -13.23 14.76 1.22
CA ILE A 74 -11.84 15.13 0.85
C ILE A 74 -11.90 16.53 0.27
N GLU A 75 -11.16 17.48 0.88
CA GLU A 75 -11.25 18.89 0.55
C GLU A 75 -9.89 19.45 0.11
N ALA A 76 -9.82 19.93 -1.12
CA ALA A 76 -8.69 20.68 -1.64
C ALA A 76 -8.84 22.17 -1.32
N ARG A 77 -7.77 22.79 -0.85
CA ARG A 77 -7.75 24.20 -0.40
C ARG A 77 -6.60 24.96 -1.03
N ARG A 78 -6.83 26.24 -1.30
CA ARG A 78 -5.75 27.17 -1.66
C ARG A 78 -5.19 27.78 -0.38
N GLU A 79 -4.14 27.17 0.13
CA GLU A 79 -3.40 27.65 1.30
C GLU A 79 -1.94 27.26 1.17
N ALA A 80 -1.04 28.15 1.58
CA ALA A 80 0.39 27.83 1.62
C ALA A 80 0.68 26.92 2.81
N PHE A 81 1.22 25.72 2.53
CA PHE A 81 1.54 24.74 3.54
C PHE A 81 2.78 23.93 3.15
N GLN A 82 3.81 23.89 4.01
CA GLN A 82 5.05 23.14 3.78
C GLN A 82 5.68 23.38 2.39
N GLY A 83 5.66 24.65 1.94
CA GLY A 83 6.22 25.06 0.65
C GLY A 83 5.33 24.79 -0.57
N MET A 84 4.15 24.17 -0.41
CA MET A 84 3.19 23.94 -1.48
C MET A 84 2.07 24.98 -1.44
N PRO A 85 1.49 25.38 -2.61
CA PRO A 85 0.44 26.41 -2.70
C PRO A 85 -0.97 25.90 -2.38
N PHE A 86 -1.15 24.59 -2.27
CA PHE A 86 -2.42 23.95 -1.98
C PHE A 86 -2.25 22.85 -0.95
N THR A 87 -3.34 22.52 -0.26
CA THR A 87 -3.45 21.32 0.55
C THR A 87 -4.64 20.49 0.09
N SER A 88 -4.57 19.18 0.33
CA SER A 88 -5.63 18.23 0.07
C SER A 88 -5.41 16.96 0.91
N ALA A 89 -6.12 15.88 0.62
CA ALA A 89 -5.87 14.58 1.23
C ALA A 89 -5.86 13.45 0.20
N ARG A 90 -5.08 12.41 0.52
CA ARG A 90 -5.04 11.11 -0.14
C ARG A 90 -5.13 10.03 0.93
N LEU A 91 -6.24 9.30 0.89
CA LEU A 91 -6.51 8.19 1.77
C LEU A 91 -6.23 6.88 1.05
N LYS A 92 -5.76 5.88 1.78
CA LYS A 92 -5.54 4.53 1.24
C LYS A 92 -5.87 3.46 2.27
N THR A 93 -6.22 2.26 1.78
CA THR A 93 -6.44 1.09 2.64
C THR A 93 -5.23 0.15 2.68
N GLU A 94 -4.07 0.59 2.21
CA GLU A 94 -2.84 -0.20 2.17
C GLU A 94 -2.48 -0.78 3.55
N GLY A 95 -2.25 -2.11 3.59
CA GLY A 95 -1.94 -2.84 4.82
C GLY A 95 -3.10 -3.00 5.80
N ARG A 96 -4.27 -2.49 5.49
CA ARG A 96 -5.46 -2.50 6.36
C ARG A 96 -6.64 -3.22 5.75
N MET A 97 -6.97 -2.96 4.48
CA MET A 97 -7.95 -3.70 3.71
C MET A 97 -7.47 -3.82 2.27
N HIS A 98 -7.40 -5.02 1.76
CA HIS A 98 -7.14 -5.31 0.35
C HIS A 98 -7.82 -6.61 -0.08
N PHE A 99 -8.11 -6.71 -1.36
CA PHE A 99 -8.86 -7.83 -1.91
C PHE A 99 -8.41 -8.18 -3.32
N LYS A 100 -8.81 -9.36 -3.77
CA LYS A 100 -8.68 -9.78 -5.16
C LYS A 100 -10.03 -10.29 -5.66
N TYR A 101 -10.46 -9.78 -6.82
CA TYR A 101 -11.72 -10.07 -7.48
C TYR A 101 -12.96 -9.69 -6.67
N GLY A 102 -14.02 -9.44 -7.38
CA GLY A 102 -15.31 -9.05 -6.79
C GLY A 102 -15.97 -7.91 -7.58
N THR A 103 -17.04 -7.42 -7.02
CA THR A 103 -17.70 -6.19 -7.46
C THR A 103 -17.47 -5.12 -6.41
N LEU A 104 -16.72 -4.09 -6.79
CA LEU A 104 -16.49 -2.92 -5.95
C LEU A 104 -17.39 -1.78 -6.41
N GLU A 105 -18.08 -1.14 -5.48
CA GLU A 105 -19.00 -0.04 -5.75
C GLU A 105 -18.71 1.11 -4.80
N ALA A 106 -18.64 2.33 -5.36
CA ALA A 106 -18.55 3.57 -4.60
C ALA A 106 -19.63 4.55 -5.05
N ARG A 107 -20.23 5.25 -4.10
CA ARG A 107 -21.15 6.35 -4.40
C ARG A 107 -20.45 7.67 -4.06
N ILE A 108 -20.06 8.41 -5.13
CA ILE A 108 -19.20 9.58 -5.03
C ILE A 108 -19.86 10.77 -5.73
N LYS A 109 -19.71 11.95 -5.11
CA LYS A 109 -19.98 13.25 -5.70
C LYS A 109 -18.66 13.99 -5.87
N THR A 110 -18.32 14.35 -7.11
CA THR A 110 -17.10 15.10 -7.41
C THR A 110 -17.24 16.59 -7.03
N PRO A 111 -16.12 17.31 -6.83
CA PRO A 111 -16.18 18.79 -6.80
C PRO A 111 -16.58 19.34 -8.16
N VAL A 112 -16.82 20.65 -8.24
CA VAL A 112 -16.69 21.38 -9.52
C VAL A 112 -15.24 21.28 -9.95
N VAL A 113 -14.97 20.39 -10.90
CA VAL A 113 -13.59 20.05 -11.28
C VAL A 113 -12.88 21.23 -11.93
N GLY A 114 -13.58 21.93 -12.83
CA GLY A 114 -13.07 23.14 -13.47
C GLY A 114 -11.66 22.93 -14.07
N ASN A 115 -10.81 23.94 -13.94
CA ASN A 115 -9.41 23.83 -14.34
C ASN A 115 -8.53 23.55 -13.12
N GLY A 116 -7.98 22.35 -13.04
CA GLY A 116 -6.92 21.99 -12.12
C GLY A 116 -7.31 21.21 -10.88
N LEU A 117 -8.56 20.76 -10.69
CA LEU A 117 -8.87 19.73 -9.73
C LEU A 117 -8.87 18.35 -10.41
N TRP A 118 -8.36 17.35 -9.70
CA TRP A 118 -8.22 15.97 -10.16
C TRP A 118 -8.66 14.99 -9.06
N PRO A 119 -9.97 14.77 -8.91
CA PRO A 119 -10.48 13.73 -8.04
C PRO A 119 -10.20 12.35 -8.65
N ALA A 120 -9.76 11.40 -7.82
CA ALA A 120 -9.49 10.04 -8.22
C ALA A 120 -10.02 9.01 -7.21
N TYR A 121 -10.53 7.89 -7.75
CA TYR A 121 -10.89 6.66 -7.07
C TYR A 121 -10.26 5.50 -7.80
N TRP A 122 -9.31 4.84 -7.18
CA TRP A 122 -8.38 3.93 -7.83
C TRP A 122 -7.79 2.89 -6.88
N MET A 123 -6.97 1.98 -7.41
CA MET A 123 -6.39 0.87 -6.66
C MET A 123 -4.94 0.61 -7.09
N LEU A 124 -4.12 0.14 -6.15
CA LEU A 124 -2.77 -0.38 -6.39
C LEU A 124 -2.61 -1.79 -5.85
N GLY A 125 -1.81 -2.59 -6.55
CA GLY A 125 -1.43 -3.93 -6.09
C GLY A 125 -0.57 -3.88 -4.82
N THR A 126 -0.71 -4.91 -3.98
CA THR A 126 0.02 -5.00 -2.70
C THR A 126 1.46 -5.48 -2.85
N ILE A 127 1.83 -6.07 -4.00
CA ILE A 127 3.14 -6.69 -4.24
C ILE A 127 3.84 -6.01 -5.40
N GLY A 128 5.14 -5.79 -5.28
CA GLY A 128 5.97 -5.22 -6.34
C GLY A 128 6.14 -3.71 -6.27
N VAL A 129 6.82 -3.18 -7.28
CA VAL A 129 7.09 -1.75 -7.51
C VAL A 129 6.33 -1.32 -8.75
N TRP A 130 5.81 -0.11 -8.76
CA TRP A 130 5.12 0.44 -9.93
C TRP A 130 6.06 0.48 -11.17
N PRO A 131 5.59 0.11 -12.39
CA PRO A 131 4.23 -0.33 -12.73
C PRO A 131 3.96 -1.82 -12.50
N GLY A 132 4.95 -2.65 -12.14
CA GLY A 132 4.82 -4.09 -11.93
C GLY A 132 3.98 -4.51 -10.71
N ARG A 133 3.51 -3.57 -9.90
CA ARG A 133 2.50 -3.84 -8.87
C ARG A 133 1.07 -3.75 -9.38
N GLY A 134 0.87 -3.20 -10.59
CA GLY A 134 -0.45 -2.97 -11.20
C GLY A 134 -1.22 -1.80 -10.57
N GLU A 135 -1.97 -1.11 -11.42
CA GLU A 135 -2.85 0.00 -11.05
C GLU A 135 -4.18 -0.13 -11.78
N ILE A 136 -5.27 0.18 -11.12
CA ILE A 136 -6.63 0.14 -11.66
C ILE A 136 -7.34 1.44 -11.27
N ASP A 137 -7.62 2.30 -12.24
CA ASP A 137 -8.24 3.59 -12.05
C ASP A 137 -9.71 3.52 -12.43
N LEU A 138 -10.59 3.52 -11.40
CA LEU A 138 -12.03 3.38 -11.61
C LEU A 138 -12.68 4.70 -12.01
N MET A 139 -12.14 5.82 -11.53
CA MET A 139 -12.63 7.14 -11.85
C MET A 139 -11.55 8.19 -11.67
N GLU A 140 -11.29 8.93 -12.72
CA GLU A 140 -10.47 10.13 -12.71
C GLU A 140 -11.19 11.24 -13.47
N ALA A 141 -11.27 12.44 -12.92
CA ALA A 141 -11.85 13.59 -13.61
C ALA A 141 -10.86 14.76 -13.63
N GLY A 142 -11.03 15.67 -14.60
CA GLY A 142 -10.15 16.83 -14.76
C GLY A 142 -9.05 16.66 -15.81
N MET A 143 -9.12 15.65 -16.66
CA MET A 143 -8.14 15.46 -17.74
C MET A 143 -8.06 16.67 -18.67
N ALA A 144 -6.86 16.99 -19.14
CA ALA A 144 -6.57 18.16 -19.99
C ALA A 144 -7.51 18.28 -21.20
N ALA A 145 -7.81 17.16 -21.87
CA ALA A 145 -8.72 17.13 -23.02
C ALA A 145 -10.16 17.50 -22.64
N ALA A 146 -10.63 17.11 -21.44
CA ALA A 146 -11.96 17.48 -20.94
C ALA A 146 -12.04 18.97 -20.57
N ILE A 147 -10.97 19.51 -19.98
CA ILE A 147 -10.83 20.94 -19.68
C ILE A 147 -10.90 21.74 -20.98
N ALA A 148 -10.09 21.37 -21.98
CA ALA A 148 -10.04 22.06 -23.26
C ALA A 148 -11.38 22.04 -24.00
N ASN A 149 -12.16 20.97 -23.84
CA ASN A 149 -13.46 20.79 -24.50
C ASN A 149 -14.66 21.29 -23.66
N GLY A 150 -14.44 21.88 -22.48
CA GLY A 150 -15.50 22.34 -21.58
C GLY A 150 -16.36 21.21 -20.99
N THR A 151 -15.82 19.99 -20.90
CA THR A 151 -16.53 18.80 -20.37
C THR A 151 -15.94 18.30 -19.05
N ALA A 152 -15.04 19.05 -18.41
CA ALA A 152 -14.32 18.64 -17.20
C ALA A 152 -15.24 18.16 -16.06
N ASN A 153 -16.42 18.78 -15.89
CA ASN A 153 -17.36 18.43 -14.83
C ASN A 153 -18.18 17.15 -15.08
N ARG A 154 -18.09 16.56 -16.27
CA ARG A 154 -18.89 15.38 -16.66
C ARG A 154 -18.11 14.29 -17.40
N ARG A 155 -16.82 14.52 -17.70
CA ARG A 155 -15.99 13.51 -18.35
C ARG A 155 -15.05 12.87 -17.34
N ILE A 156 -15.10 11.54 -17.29
CA ILE A 156 -14.23 10.71 -16.47
C ILE A 156 -13.33 9.85 -17.34
N GLY A 157 -12.14 9.52 -16.83
CA GLY A 157 -11.25 8.48 -17.30
C GLY A 157 -11.38 7.23 -16.45
N ALA A 158 -11.04 6.08 -17.05
CA ALA A 158 -10.76 4.82 -16.39
C ALA A 158 -9.56 4.20 -17.08
N ALA A 159 -8.64 3.63 -16.30
CA ALA A 159 -7.38 3.07 -16.83
C ALA A 159 -6.92 1.83 -16.04
N VAL A 160 -5.99 1.11 -16.66
CA VAL A 160 -5.15 0.10 -15.98
C VAL A 160 -3.72 0.30 -16.43
N HIS A 161 -2.76 0.14 -15.49
CA HIS A 161 -1.32 0.24 -15.76
C HIS A 161 -0.59 -1.00 -15.25
N TRP A 162 0.37 -1.50 -16.05
CA TRP A 162 1.13 -2.70 -15.70
C TRP A 162 2.55 -2.65 -16.26
N ASP A 163 3.39 -3.60 -15.89
CA ASP A 163 4.70 -3.81 -16.51
C ASP A 163 4.57 -4.69 -17.76
N TYR A 164 5.06 -4.20 -18.87
CA TYR A 164 5.22 -4.98 -20.08
C TYR A 164 6.69 -4.99 -20.51
N ASN A 165 7.37 -6.10 -20.26
CA ASN A 165 8.79 -6.28 -20.57
C ASN A 165 9.74 -5.22 -19.95
N GLY A 166 9.48 -4.81 -18.71
CA GLY A 166 10.29 -3.81 -18.01
C GLY A 166 9.93 -2.35 -18.34
N ALA A 167 8.83 -2.12 -19.04
CA ALA A 167 8.31 -0.80 -19.36
C ALA A 167 6.84 -0.66 -18.91
N GLN A 168 6.45 0.56 -18.59
CA GLN A 168 5.04 0.86 -18.34
C GLN A 168 4.22 0.61 -19.60
N ALA A 169 3.11 -0.08 -19.43
CA ALA A 169 2.02 -0.19 -20.38
C ALA A 169 0.72 0.24 -19.73
N ASP A 170 -0.22 0.71 -20.54
CA ASP A 170 -1.53 1.14 -20.08
C ASP A 170 -2.63 0.86 -21.11
N TYR A 171 -3.85 0.81 -20.62
CA TYR A 171 -5.08 0.84 -21.43
C TYR A 171 -6.08 1.75 -20.74
N ASP A 172 -6.54 2.77 -21.44
CA ASP A 172 -7.46 3.76 -20.93
C ASP A 172 -8.70 3.95 -21.79
N THR A 173 -9.76 4.40 -21.18
CA THR A 173 -10.97 4.89 -21.83
C THR A 173 -11.47 6.16 -21.17
N SER A 174 -12.37 6.86 -21.82
CA SER A 174 -13.07 7.99 -21.20
C SER A 174 -14.55 7.99 -21.58
N TYR A 175 -15.36 8.46 -20.62
CA TYR A 175 -16.80 8.56 -20.81
C TYR A 175 -17.29 9.96 -20.43
N THR A 176 -18.15 10.54 -21.28
CA THR A 176 -18.78 11.83 -20.99
C THR A 176 -20.22 11.56 -20.52
N HIS A 177 -20.45 11.77 -19.24
CA HIS A 177 -21.77 11.62 -18.62
C HIS A 177 -22.72 12.71 -19.12
N PRO A 178 -24.05 12.44 -19.25
CA PRO A 178 -25.02 13.44 -19.76
C PRO A 178 -25.20 14.65 -18.87
N VAL A 179 -24.94 14.53 -17.55
CA VAL A 179 -25.04 15.62 -16.58
C VAL A 179 -23.70 15.85 -15.86
N ASP A 180 -23.55 17.02 -15.23
CA ASP A 180 -22.38 17.35 -14.45
C ASP A 180 -22.35 16.54 -13.13
N LEU A 181 -21.23 15.88 -12.87
CA LEU A 181 -21.04 14.92 -11.76
C LEU A 181 -20.99 15.58 -10.37
N HIS A 182 -20.83 16.89 -10.32
CA HIS A 182 -20.86 17.64 -9.06
C HIS A 182 -22.30 18.00 -8.59
N ASN A 183 -23.31 17.76 -9.42
CA ASN A 183 -24.69 18.09 -9.08
C ASN A 183 -25.30 17.09 -8.09
N ASP A 184 -24.91 15.81 -8.20
CA ASP A 184 -25.42 14.74 -7.33
C ASP A 184 -24.36 13.64 -7.13
N PHE A 185 -24.68 12.64 -6.34
CA PHE A 185 -23.91 11.43 -6.16
C PHE A 185 -24.14 10.46 -7.33
N HIS A 186 -23.06 9.90 -7.83
CA HIS A 186 -23.04 8.90 -8.89
C HIS A 186 -22.45 7.59 -8.36
N VAL A 187 -22.89 6.46 -8.91
CA VAL A 187 -22.44 5.13 -8.53
C VAL A 187 -21.39 4.65 -9.53
N TYR A 188 -20.14 4.57 -9.06
CA TYR A 188 -19.00 4.02 -9.79
C TYR A 188 -18.83 2.57 -9.39
N ARG A 189 -18.85 1.67 -10.37
CA ARG A 189 -18.76 0.23 -10.13
C ARG A 189 -17.70 -0.42 -11.00
N MET A 190 -16.91 -1.29 -10.40
CA MET A 190 -16.02 -2.22 -11.07
C MET A 190 -16.48 -3.66 -10.82
N THR A 191 -16.51 -4.48 -11.86
CA THR A 191 -16.52 -5.94 -11.74
C THR A 191 -15.17 -6.47 -12.18
N TRP A 192 -14.55 -7.26 -11.34
CA TRP A 192 -13.23 -7.81 -11.55
C TRP A 192 -13.25 -9.31 -11.26
N ASP A 193 -12.97 -10.10 -12.27
CA ASP A 193 -12.85 -11.56 -12.19
C ASP A 193 -11.55 -12.04 -12.85
N PRO A 194 -11.20 -13.35 -12.81
CA PRO A 194 -9.96 -13.84 -13.41
C PRO A 194 -9.80 -13.58 -14.91
N ASN A 195 -10.82 -13.14 -15.61
CA ASN A 195 -10.78 -12.98 -17.06
C ASN A 195 -10.83 -11.52 -17.50
N VAL A 196 -11.47 -10.65 -16.70
CA VAL A 196 -11.81 -9.30 -17.20
C VAL A 196 -12.07 -8.32 -16.06
N ILE A 197 -11.69 -7.06 -16.29
CA ILE A 197 -12.06 -5.90 -15.50
C ILE A 197 -13.08 -5.08 -16.31
N ARG A 198 -14.25 -4.78 -15.75
CA ARG A 198 -15.25 -3.89 -16.34
C ARG A 198 -15.60 -2.79 -15.38
N MET A 199 -15.78 -1.57 -15.89
CA MET A 199 -16.20 -0.43 -15.07
C MET A 199 -17.40 0.27 -15.68
N SER A 200 -18.24 0.80 -14.79
CA SER A 200 -19.47 1.52 -15.16
C SER A 200 -19.71 2.69 -14.21
N ILE A 201 -20.43 3.69 -14.70
CA ILE A 201 -21.03 4.77 -13.90
C ILE A 201 -22.56 4.74 -14.08
N ASP A 202 -23.32 4.74 -12.99
CA ASP A 202 -24.79 4.67 -12.98
C ASP A 202 -25.36 3.55 -13.87
N GLY A 203 -24.66 2.41 -13.92
CA GLY A 203 -25.02 1.26 -14.72
C GLY A 203 -24.56 1.31 -16.19
N GLN A 204 -24.06 2.45 -16.67
CA GLN A 204 -23.50 2.56 -18.02
C GLN A 204 -22.04 2.07 -18.05
N GLN A 205 -21.79 0.93 -18.67
CA GLN A 205 -20.43 0.42 -18.86
C GLN A 205 -19.67 1.31 -19.84
N HIS A 206 -18.43 1.66 -19.48
CA HIS A 206 -17.55 2.50 -20.30
C HIS A 206 -16.11 1.96 -20.41
N PHE A 207 -15.78 0.91 -19.65
CA PHE A 207 -14.46 0.28 -19.67
C PHE A 207 -14.59 -1.25 -19.67
N GLU A 208 -13.75 -1.91 -20.44
CA GLU A 208 -13.57 -3.37 -20.40
C GLU A 208 -12.13 -3.70 -20.81
N PHE A 209 -11.42 -4.47 -19.97
CA PHE A 209 -10.06 -4.91 -20.22
C PHE A 209 -9.92 -6.40 -19.87
N ALA A 210 -9.55 -7.21 -20.86
CA ALA A 210 -9.33 -8.64 -20.68
C ALA A 210 -7.98 -8.89 -19.96
N ILE A 211 -8.00 -9.64 -18.87
CA ILE A 211 -6.82 -10.00 -18.07
C ILE A 211 -6.54 -11.50 -18.04
N SER A 212 -7.39 -12.32 -18.68
CA SER A 212 -7.07 -13.75 -18.91
C SER A 212 -5.80 -13.85 -19.73
N ASN A 213 -4.90 -14.78 -19.34
CA ASN A 213 -3.62 -15.01 -20.00
C ASN A 213 -3.74 -15.04 -21.52
N ILE A 214 -3.43 -13.92 -22.16
CA ILE A 214 -3.17 -13.87 -23.58
C ILE A 214 -1.69 -14.25 -23.73
N GLU A 215 -1.37 -15.25 -24.57
CA GLU A 215 0.01 -15.66 -24.84
C GLU A 215 0.91 -14.44 -25.06
N GLY A 216 1.95 -14.31 -24.21
CA GLY A 216 2.98 -13.28 -24.29
C GLY A 216 2.74 -11.98 -23.52
N ALA A 217 1.58 -11.78 -22.87
CA ALA A 217 1.36 -10.66 -21.96
C ALA A 217 1.25 -11.18 -20.52
N SER A 218 2.22 -10.88 -19.69
CA SER A 218 2.09 -11.11 -18.26
C SER A 218 1.19 -10.00 -17.70
N LEU A 219 -0.04 -10.34 -17.34
CA LEU A 219 -0.99 -9.46 -16.62
C LEU A 219 -1.15 -9.94 -15.19
N HIS A 220 -0.06 -10.51 -14.63
CA HIS A 220 -0.05 -11.10 -13.29
C HIS A 220 -0.38 -10.06 -12.21
N GLU A 221 -0.13 -8.78 -12.49
CA GLU A 221 -0.47 -7.65 -11.64
C GLU A 221 -1.95 -7.62 -11.30
N PHE A 222 -2.81 -7.97 -12.25
CA PHE A 222 -4.26 -8.00 -12.06
C PHE A 222 -4.78 -9.31 -11.46
N HIS A 223 -3.87 -10.21 -11.05
CA HIS A 223 -4.17 -11.46 -10.37
C HIS A 223 -3.66 -11.51 -8.93
N GLN A 224 -3.29 -10.35 -8.37
CA GLN A 224 -2.91 -10.18 -6.96
C GLN A 224 -3.92 -9.30 -6.21
N GLN A 225 -3.77 -9.20 -4.89
CA GLN A 225 -4.60 -8.31 -4.10
C GLN A 225 -4.27 -6.84 -4.39
N HIS A 226 -5.31 -6.00 -4.37
CA HIS A 226 -5.18 -4.55 -4.49
C HIS A 226 -5.83 -3.86 -3.29
N TYR A 227 -5.34 -2.68 -2.96
CA TYR A 227 -5.89 -1.79 -1.96
C TYR A 227 -6.47 -0.53 -2.61
N LEU A 228 -7.38 0.14 -1.92
CA LEU A 228 -8.10 1.32 -2.42
C LEU A 228 -7.33 2.61 -2.14
N LEU A 229 -7.49 3.58 -3.04
CA LEU A 229 -7.06 4.96 -2.86
C LEU A 229 -8.19 5.92 -3.25
N LEU A 230 -8.29 6.99 -2.48
CA LEU A 230 -9.20 8.13 -2.72
C LEU A 230 -8.40 9.41 -2.53
N ASN A 231 -8.37 10.27 -3.53
CA ASN A 231 -7.68 11.56 -3.41
C ASN A 231 -8.34 12.66 -4.24
N LEU A 232 -7.97 13.89 -3.91
CA LEU A 232 -8.28 15.06 -4.70
C LEU A 232 -6.99 15.82 -4.96
N ALA A 233 -6.34 15.54 -6.09
CA ALA A 233 -5.12 16.21 -6.51
C ALA A 233 -5.41 17.62 -7.06
N VAL A 234 -4.39 18.46 -7.11
CA VAL A 234 -4.46 19.84 -7.63
C VAL A 234 -3.37 20.03 -8.66
N GLY A 235 -3.77 20.32 -9.89
CA GLY A 235 -2.86 20.51 -11.02
C GLY A 235 -2.23 19.21 -11.51
N GLY A 236 -1.05 19.31 -12.10
CA GLY A 236 -0.27 18.19 -12.59
C GLY A 236 -0.52 17.84 -14.06
N THR A 237 0.25 16.86 -14.53
CA THR A 237 0.33 16.47 -15.95
C THR A 237 -1.01 16.01 -16.51
N PHE A 238 -1.81 15.28 -15.73
CA PHE A 238 -3.14 14.82 -16.15
C PHE A 238 -4.08 15.97 -16.50
N THR A 239 -4.04 17.04 -15.70
CA THR A 239 -4.90 18.22 -15.94
C THR A 239 -4.32 19.18 -16.99
N GLY A 240 -3.01 19.08 -17.29
CA GLY A 240 -2.28 20.05 -18.08
C GLY A 240 -2.09 21.41 -17.38
N ILE A 241 -2.47 21.53 -16.11
CA ILE A 241 -2.37 22.76 -15.31
C ILE A 241 -1.15 22.63 -14.37
N ASN A 242 -0.04 23.27 -14.75
CA ASN A 242 1.25 23.11 -14.08
C ASN A 242 1.71 24.36 -13.31
N THR A 243 0.82 25.33 -13.10
CA THR A 243 1.10 26.54 -12.31
C THR A 243 -0.03 26.85 -11.35
N PRO A 244 0.25 27.37 -10.14
CA PRO A 244 -0.78 27.72 -9.17
C PRO A 244 -1.82 28.73 -9.68
N GLY A 245 -1.39 29.66 -10.54
CA GLY A 245 -2.28 30.66 -11.17
C GLY A 245 -3.22 30.05 -12.22
N GLY A 246 -2.84 28.92 -12.83
CA GLY A 246 -3.67 28.19 -13.79
C GLY A 246 -4.81 27.40 -13.14
N VAL A 247 -4.74 27.12 -11.83
CA VAL A 247 -5.83 26.48 -11.09
C VAL A 247 -6.93 27.52 -10.86
N THR A 248 -8.00 27.43 -11.65
CA THR A 248 -9.17 28.34 -11.56
C THR A 248 -10.44 27.60 -11.10
N ALA A 249 -10.34 26.31 -10.81
CA ALA A 249 -11.41 25.57 -10.15
C ALA A 249 -11.82 26.26 -8.84
N PRO A 250 -13.12 26.25 -8.46
CA PRO A 250 -13.56 26.77 -7.17
C PRO A 250 -12.87 26.04 -6.01
N LEU A 251 -12.24 26.80 -5.12
CA LEU A 251 -11.62 26.30 -3.91
C LEU A 251 -12.17 27.04 -2.67
N PRO A 252 -12.46 26.35 -1.55
CA PRO A 252 -12.24 24.93 -1.34
C PRO A 252 -13.16 24.05 -2.22
N GLY A 253 -12.58 22.98 -2.81
CA GLY A 253 -13.29 21.98 -3.59
C GLY A 253 -13.45 20.71 -2.77
N LYS A 254 -14.64 20.09 -2.79
CA LYS A 254 -14.95 18.89 -2.00
C LYS A 254 -15.31 17.71 -2.89
N MET A 255 -14.62 16.59 -2.72
CA MET A 255 -15.07 15.25 -3.14
C MET A 255 -15.79 14.61 -1.94
N GLU A 256 -17.02 14.17 -2.13
CA GLU A 256 -17.83 13.53 -1.09
C GLU A 256 -18.03 12.06 -1.44
N VAL A 257 -17.78 11.15 -0.51
CA VAL A 257 -18.02 9.71 -0.66
C VAL A 257 -19.07 9.26 0.35
N ASP A 258 -20.18 8.73 -0.15
CA ASP A 258 -21.31 8.29 0.64
C ASP A 258 -21.08 6.87 1.20
N TYR A 259 -20.61 5.97 0.31
CA TYR A 259 -20.22 4.62 0.71
C TYR A 259 -19.24 4.00 -0.26
N LEU A 260 -18.54 2.95 0.23
CA LEU A 260 -17.84 1.93 -0.56
C LEU A 260 -18.37 0.56 -0.17
N ARG A 261 -18.58 -0.34 -1.14
CA ARG A 261 -19.09 -1.69 -0.93
C ARG A 261 -18.35 -2.69 -1.80
N LEU A 262 -17.93 -3.79 -1.18
CA LEU A 262 -17.32 -4.91 -1.87
C LEU A 262 -18.21 -6.14 -1.78
N TYR A 263 -18.56 -6.68 -2.93
CA TYR A 263 -19.29 -7.92 -3.08
C TYR A 263 -18.39 -9.00 -3.66
N GLN A 264 -18.37 -10.19 -3.07
CA GLN A 264 -17.53 -11.28 -3.54
C GLN A 264 -18.28 -12.61 -3.58
N ASN A 265 -17.77 -13.53 -4.39
CA ASN A 265 -18.15 -14.95 -4.32
C ASN A 265 -17.52 -15.58 -3.06
N PRO A 266 -18.15 -16.62 -2.47
CA PRO A 266 -17.55 -17.35 -1.36
C PRO A 266 -16.14 -17.87 -1.69
N GLY A 267 -15.19 -17.62 -0.78
CA GLY A 267 -13.80 -18.05 -0.94
C GLY A 267 -12.91 -17.10 -1.76
N ALA A 268 -13.42 -15.95 -2.20
CA ALA A 268 -12.58 -14.91 -2.78
C ALA A 268 -11.70 -14.25 -1.70
N SER A 269 -10.58 -13.68 -2.14
CA SER A 269 -9.55 -13.15 -1.24
C SER A 269 -9.93 -11.76 -0.73
N LEU A 270 -10.09 -11.66 0.58
CA LEU A 270 -10.26 -10.39 1.31
C LEU A 270 -9.38 -10.43 2.55
N TYR A 271 -8.58 -9.40 2.74
CA TYR A 271 -7.82 -9.12 3.96
C TYR A 271 -8.40 -7.90 4.67
N VAL A 272 -8.66 -8.02 5.96
CA VAL A 272 -9.03 -6.91 6.86
C VAL A 272 -8.12 -6.98 8.07
N GLY A 273 -7.14 -6.06 8.15
CA GLY A 273 -6.04 -6.09 9.12
C GLY A 273 -6.50 -6.16 10.57
N ALA A 274 -7.53 -5.41 10.94
CA ALA A 274 -8.08 -5.42 12.31
C ALA A 274 -8.58 -6.80 12.76
N GLN A 275 -8.94 -7.70 11.84
CA GLN A 275 -9.33 -9.08 12.13
C GLN A 275 -8.12 -10.01 12.33
N HIS A 276 -6.92 -9.55 11.99
CA HIS A 276 -5.67 -10.30 12.03
C HIS A 276 -4.61 -9.65 12.94
N THR A 277 -5.06 -8.90 13.96
CA THR A 277 -4.14 -8.27 14.93
C THR A 277 -3.35 -9.35 15.67
N ALA A 278 -2.03 -9.23 15.66
CA ALA A 278 -1.16 -10.17 16.35
C ALA A 278 -1.41 -10.14 17.87
N PRO A 279 -1.45 -11.31 18.55
CA PRO A 279 -1.67 -11.37 19.99
C PRO A 279 -0.51 -10.69 20.74
N ALA A 280 -0.82 -10.05 21.88
CA ALA A 280 0.22 -9.49 22.75
C ALA A 280 1.12 -10.59 23.33
N GLY A 281 2.29 -10.21 23.83
CA GLY A 281 3.30 -11.13 24.36
C GLY A 281 4.58 -11.08 23.53
N ARG A 282 5.05 -12.21 23.04
CA ARG A 282 6.16 -12.30 22.09
C ARG A 282 5.67 -12.76 20.74
N PHE A 283 6.08 -12.07 19.68
CA PHE A 283 5.88 -12.49 18.29
C PHE A 283 7.23 -12.87 17.68
N GLY A 284 7.40 -14.16 17.33
CA GLY A 284 8.64 -14.65 16.74
C GLY A 284 8.78 -14.22 15.28
N VAL A 285 9.85 -13.48 14.98
CA VAL A 285 10.21 -13.09 13.61
C VAL A 285 11.20 -14.09 13.03
N PHE A 286 12.24 -14.43 13.80
CA PHE A 286 13.20 -15.49 13.51
C PHE A 286 13.66 -16.09 14.83
N THR A 287 12.96 -17.11 15.31
CA THR A 287 13.25 -17.79 16.59
C THR A 287 12.94 -19.27 16.50
N ASP A 288 13.71 -20.10 17.17
CA ASP A 288 13.52 -21.55 17.23
C ASP A 288 12.94 -22.00 18.56
N GLN A 289 13.55 -21.61 19.68
CA GLN A 289 13.23 -22.10 21.02
C GLN A 289 12.54 -21.08 21.91
N THR A 290 12.58 -19.79 21.55
CA THR A 290 11.90 -18.74 22.32
C THR A 290 10.39 -18.99 22.34
N ASP A 291 9.81 -19.01 23.55
CA ASP A 291 8.36 -19.12 23.72
C ASP A 291 7.67 -17.86 23.20
N THR A 292 6.73 -18.04 22.28
CA THR A 292 6.05 -16.96 21.56
C THR A 292 4.56 -17.24 21.45
N ALA A 293 3.74 -16.18 21.58
CA ALA A 293 2.29 -16.25 21.40
C ALA A 293 1.92 -16.53 19.92
N ALA A 294 2.75 -16.05 18.99
CA ALA A 294 2.69 -16.33 17.56
C ALA A 294 4.07 -16.16 16.93
N ARG A 295 4.30 -16.72 15.76
CA ARG A 295 5.57 -16.60 15.03
C ARG A 295 5.38 -16.71 13.53
N LEU A 296 6.36 -16.21 12.76
CA LEU A 296 6.48 -16.44 11.32
C LEU A 296 6.95 -17.86 11.03
N THR A 297 6.53 -18.40 9.89
CA THR A 297 6.95 -19.68 9.35
C THR A 297 7.57 -19.45 7.97
N PHE A 298 8.89 -19.57 7.88
CA PHE A 298 9.62 -19.39 6.62
C PHE A 298 9.17 -20.40 5.56
N GLY A 299 8.97 -19.89 4.33
CA GLY A 299 8.42 -20.66 3.22
C GLY A 299 6.89 -20.79 3.21
N GLN A 300 6.19 -20.27 4.23
CA GLN A 300 4.72 -20.17 4.28
C GLN A 300 4.25 -18.72 4.29
N ASP A 301 4.56 -17.97 5.35
CA ASP A 301 4.13 -16.60 5.56
C ASP A 301 5.29 -15.62 5.74
N ALA A 302 6.52 -16.07 5.57
CA ALA A 302 7.72 -15.25 5.62
C ALA A 302 8.79 -15.69 4.63
N GLN A 303 9.56 -14.71 4.14
CA GLN A 303 10.70 -14.92 3.26
C GLN A 303 11.89 -14.07 3.73
N LEU A 304 13.10 -14.64 3.62
CA LEU A 304 14.35 -13.94 3.85
C LEU A 304 14.89 -13.42 2.51
N TYR A 305 15.18 -12.13 2.45
CA TYR A 305 15.83 -11.48 1.33
C TYR A 305 17.25 -11.07 1.71
N LEU A 306 18.19 -11.37 0.82
CA LEU A 306 19.57 -10.90 0.91
C LEU A 306 19.81 -9.87 -0.17
N TRP A 307 20.36 -8.73 0.24
CA TRP A 307 20.63 -7.62 -0.66
C TRP A 307 22.13 -7.45 -0.85
N ASN A 308 22.51 -7.40 -2.14
CA ASN A 308 23.88 -7.14 -2.55
C ASN A 308 24.89 -8.20 -2.01
N ASN A 309 25.89 -7.83 -1.35
CA ASN A 309 27.19 -8.45 -1.10
C ASN A 309 27.22 -9.42 0.12
N LEU A 310 26.22 -10.25 0.32
CA LEU A 310 26.17 -11.23 1.42
C LEU A 310 26.39 -12.67 0.95
N SER A 311 27.33 -13.40 1.59
CA SER A 311 27.55 -14.82 1.38
C SER A 311 27.35 -15.59 2.69
N PRO A 312 26.62 -16.71 2.70
CA PRO A 312 26.41 -17.51 3.92
C PRO A 312 27.73 -18.01 4.51
N ILE A 313 27.83 -18.07 5.84
CA ILE A 313 28.94 -18.66 6.56
C ILE A 313 28.43 -19.66 7.61
N ALA A 314 29.31 -20.62 7.99
CA ALA A 314 29.02 -21.51 9.11
C ALA A 314 29.21 -20.75 10.43
N GLN A 315 28.15 -20.71 11.25
CA GLN A 315 28.15 -20.10 12.58
C GLN A 315 27.25 -20.89 13.50
N ALA A 316 27.71 -21.15 14.72
CA ALA A 316 26.84 -21.74 15.74
C ALA A 316 25.70 -20.76 16.10
N PRO A 317 24.44 -21.22 16.13
CA PRO A 317 23.31 -20.37 16.51
C PRO A 317 23.42 -19.94 17.98
N PHE A 318 22.69 -18.86 18.32
CA PHE A 318 22.50 -18.48 19.71
C PHE A 318 21.47 -19.38 20.40
N GLU A 319 20.35 -19.66 19.69
CA GLU A 319 19.34 -20.64 20.15
C GLU A 319 18.99 -21.64 19.03
N GLY A 320 18.55 -22.84 19.41
CA GLY A 320 18.03 -23.83 18.47
C GLY A 320 19.01 -24.31 17.42
N GLY A 321 18.56 -24.36 16.16
CA GLY A 321 19.33 -24.95 15.05
C GLY A 321 19.56 -23.99 13.87
N ASN A 322 18.89 -22.83 13.82
CA ASN A 322 18.95 -21.90 12.71
C ASN A 322 19.65 -20.58 13.11
N VAL A 323 20.37 -19.99 12.18
CA VAL A 323 21.03 -18.69 12.35
C VAL A 323 21.15 -17.98 11.00
N MET A 324 20.93 -16.67 10.96
CA MET A 324 21.25 -15.83 9.82
C MET A 324 22.70 -15.35 9.96
N ALA A 325 23.65 -16.03 9.31
CA ALA A 325 25.06 -15.73 9.41
C ALA A 325 25.70 -15.52 8.03
N TYR A 326 26.31 -14.36 7.85
CA TYR A 326 26.82 -13.92 6.55
C TYR A 326 28.16 -13.20 6.66
N ARG A 327 28.91 -13.26 5.56
CA ARG A 327 30.10 -12.46 5.31
C ARG A 327 29.80 -11.44 4.21
N ALA A 328 30.09 -10.18 4.48
CA ALA A 328 30.09 -9.10 3.50
C ALA A 328 31.50 -8.80 3.03
N ASN A 329 31.72 -8.64 1.72
CA ASN A 329 33.02 -8.21 1.16
C ASN A 329 33.20 -6.70 1.30
N ALA A 330 34.44 -6.22 1.18
CA ALA A 330 34.74 -4.79 1.26
C ALA A 330 34.18 -3.99 0.08
N GLY A 331 33.93 -2.70 0.29
CA GLY A 331 33.72 -1.70 -0.77
C GLY A 331 32.31 -1.55 -1.28
N THR A 332 31.34 -2.34 -0.82
CA THR A 332 29.93 -2.19 -1.21
C THR A 332 29.00 -2.42 -0.01
N TRP A 333 27.87 -1.75 0.01
CA TRP A 333 26.84 -1.91 1.04
C TRP A 333 26.27 -3.34 1.04
N TYR A 334 25.71 -3.74 2.14
CA TYR A 334 25.02 -5.02 2.26
C TYR A 334 23.77 -4.91 3.13
N GLY A 335 22.87 -5.87 2.98
CA GLY A 335 21.69 -5.91 3.81
C GLY A 335 20.92 -7.22 3.71
N LEU A 336 19.98 -7.37 4.62
CA LEU A 336 19.00 -8.47 4.62
C LEU A 336 17.68 -7.98 5.21
N GLY A 337 16.61 -8.70 4.89
CA GLY A 337 15.29 -8.38 5.44
C GLY A 337 14.38 -9.61 5.50
N ILE A 338 13.47 -9.59 6.45
CA ILE A 338 12.43 -10.61 6.62
C ILE A 338 11.10 -9.98 6.26
N GLN A 339 10.57 -10.39 5.13
CA GLN A 339 9.30 -9.91 4.59
C GLN A 339 8.19 -10.93 4.89
N THR A 340 6.99 -10.40 5.15
CA THR A 340 5.74 -11.14 5.31
C THR A 340 4.62 -10.41 4.56
N ASP A 341 3.42 -10.96 4.50
CA ASP A 341 2.22 -10.20 4.18
C ASP A 341 1.95 -9.16 5.27
N TYR A 342 1.22 -8.10 4.95
CA TYR A 342 0.88 -7.06 5.94
C TYR A 342 0.31 -7.66 7.22
N ARG A 343 0.85 -7.22 8.36
CA ARG A 343 0.42 -7.65 9.70
C ARG A 343 0.11 -6.46 10.59
N ASP A 344 -0.97 -6.60 11.32
CA ASP A 344 -1.34 -5.64 12.36
C ASP A 344 -0.64 -6.02 13.67
N MET A 345 0.40 -5.24 14.01
CA MET A 345 1.26 -5.41 15.19
C MET A 345 0.97 -4.33 16.25
N ARG A 346 -0.21 -3.68 16.25
CA ARG A 346 -0.55 -2.56 17.17
C ARG A 346 -0.36 -2.88 18.64
N ASN A 347 -0.55 -4.15 19.05
CA ASN A 347 -0.36 -4.60 20.42
C ASN A 347 1.10 -4.49 20.91
N TYR A 348 2.03 -4.18 20.03
CA TYR A 348 3.46 -4.03 20.30
C TYR A 348 3.92 -2.58 20.40
N ALA A 349 3.04 -1.58 20.20
CA ALA A 349 3.40 -0.15 20.13
C ALA A 349 4.22 0.38 21.34
N GLY A 350 3.95 -0.13 22.55
CA GLY A 350 4.71 0.24 23.74
C GLY A 350 5.89 -0.68 24.07
N GLY A 351 6.21 -1.62 23.17
CA GLY A 351 7.19 -2.68 23.37
C GLY A 351 8.51 -2.43 22.64
N SER A 352 9.17 -3.52 22.22
CA SER A 352 10.50 -3.48 21.61
C SER A 352 10.70 -4.58 20.57
N LEU A 353 11.50 -4.29 19.53
CA LEU A 353 12.16 -5.29 18.71
C LEU A 353 13.39 -5.80 19.47
N LYS A 354 13.50 -7.12 19.63
CA LYS A 354 14.62 -7.78 20.29
C LYS A 354 15.29 -8.78 19.38
N LEU A 355 16.63 -8.85 19.45
CA LEU A 355 17.41 -9.81 18.69
C LEU A 355 18.73 -10.11 19.41
N HIS A 356 19.37 -11.21 19.04
CA HIS A 356 20.78 -11.45 19.35
C HIS A 356 21.63 -11.18 18.11
N LEU A 357 22.62 -10.34 18.27
CA LEU A 357 23.53 -9.89 17.21
C LEU A 357 24.97 -10.17 17.61
N LYS A 358 25.73 -10.77 16.69
CA LYS A 358 27.16 -11.02 16.82
C LYS A 358 27.87 -10.39 15.62
N THR A 359 28.78 -9.45 15.86
CA THR A 359 29.56 -8.78 14.80
C THR A 359 30.79 -8.10 15.35
N THR A 360 31.76 -7.87 14.50
CA THR A 360 32.92 -6.99 14.74
C THR A 360 32.94 -5.81 13.77
N THR A 361 31.85 -5.62 12.98
CA THR A 361 31.85 -4.57 11.93
C THR A 361 32.09 -3.19 12.51
N PRO A 362 33.07 -2.44 11.99
CA PRO A 362 33.34 -1.06 12.41
C PRO A 362 32.43 -0.07 11.63
N SER A 363 31.69 -0.53 10.62
CA SER A 363 30.83 0.34 9.79
C SER A 363 29.54 0.70 10.49
N THR A 364 28.95 1.82 10.08
CA THR A 364 27.56 2.14 10.41
C THR A 364 26.63 1.12 9.76
N PHE A 365 25.63 0.71 10.48
CA PHE A 365 24.49 0.00 9.94
C PHE A 365 23.20 0.51 10.58
N LYS A 366 22.08 0.20 9.97
CA LYS A 366 20.77 0.52 10.49
C LYS A 366 19.87 -0.71 10.54
N ILE A 367 19.04 -0.77 11.57
CA ILE A 367 17.98 -1.78 11.70
C ILE A 367 16.66 -1.08 11.42
N GLY A 368 15.81 -1.72 10.63
CA GLY A 368 14.57 -1.13 10.14
C GLY A 368 13.39 -2.06 10.14
N ILE A 369 12.22 -1.44 9.99
CA ILE A 369 10.92 -2.08 9.81
C ILE A 369 10.24 -1.37 8.63
N ASN A 370 9.69 -2.12 7.67
CA ASN A 370 8.91 -1.55 6.58
C ASN A 370 7.42 -1.69 6.84
N THR A 371 6.69 -0.62 6.56
CA THR A 371 5.23 -0.51 6.74
C THR A 371 4.59 0.10 5.50
N SER A 372 3.27 0.29 5.52
CA SER A 372 2.56 1.03 4.47
C SER A 372 2.99 2.50 4.33
N PHE A 373 3.67 3.07 5.34
CA PHE A 373 4.27 4.41 5.28
C PHE A 373 5.70 4.41 4.75
N GLY A 374 6.29 3.26 4.50
CA GLY A 374 7.68 3.11 4.09
C GLY A 374 8.57 2.55 5.20
N ASP A 375 9.88 2.80 5.07
CA ASP A 375 10.90 2.27 5.96
C ASP A 375 11.10 3.18 7.17
N SER A 376 11.11 2.57 8.35
CA SER A 376 11.45 3.21 9.61
C SER A 376 12.77 2.65 10.12
N TRP A 377 13.76 3.49 10.41
CA TRP A 377 15.12 3.08 10.70
C TRP A 377 15.63 3.57 12.04
N VAL A 378 16.53 2.77 12.64
CA VAL A 378 17.35 3.14 13.80
C VAL A 378 18.81 2.91 13.44
N ASP A 379 19.65 3.96 13.56
CA ASP A 379 21.07 3.92 13.20
C ASP A 379 21.94 3.37 14.33
N PHE A 380 22.92 2.56 13.95
CA PHE A 380 23.98 2.02 14.80
C PHE A 380 25.34 2.54 14.32
N VAL A 381 25.80 3.62 14.93
CA VAL A 381 27.07 4.26 14.56
C VAL A 381 28.27 3.58 15.25
N PRO A 382 29.49 3.66 14.66
CA PRO A 382 30.69 3.15 15.28
C PRO A 382 30.96 3.75 16.66
N GLY A 383 31.48 2.94 17.59
CA GLY A 383 31.87 3.36 18.93
C GLY A 383 30.69 3.53 19.92
N GLY A 384 29.45 3.33 19.48
CA GLY A 384 28.27 3.37 20.33
C GLY A 384 27.85 1.99 20.82
N ASN A 385 27.45 1.89 22.11
CA ASN A 385 26.79 0.70 22.68
C ASN A 385 25.26 0.92 22.69
N GLN A 386 24.70 1.18 21.50
CA GLN A 386 23.27 1.51 21.37
C GLN A 386 22.44 0.24 21.58
N TYR A 387 21.44 0.35 22.41
CA TYR A 387 20.44 -0.70 22.64
C TYR A 387 21.02 -2.05 23.08
N GLY A 388 22.21 -2.08 23.67
CA GLY A 388 22.88 -3.29 24.16
C GLY A 388 23.87 -3.90 23.15
N LEU A 389 24.05 -3.31 21.95
CA LEU A 389 25.02 -3.80 20.98
C LEU A 389 26.45 -3.59 21.48
N VAL A 390 27.26 -4.66 21.47
CA VAL A 390 28.73 -4.61 21.58
C VAL A 390 29.33 -5.28 20.35
N ARG A 391 30.38 -4.68 19.77
CA ARG A 391 31.00 -5.14 18.49
C ARG A 391 32.28 -5.92 18.75
N ASP A 392 32.22 -6.92 19.61
CA ASP A 392 33.37 -7.72 20.07
C ASP A 392 33.43 -9.13 19.50
N GLY A 393 32.49 -9.47 18.61
CA GLY A 393 32.41 -10.79 17.98
C GLY A 393 31.79 -11.89 18.84
N VAL A 394 31.10 -11.52 19.93
CA VAL A 394 30.27 -12.44 20.70
C VAL A 394 28.80 -12.07 20.61
N TRP A 395 27.92 -12.94 21.05
CA TRP A 395 26.48 -12.70 21.01
C TRP A 395 26.04 -11.70 22.09
N HIS A 396 25.32 -10.65 21.67
CA HIS A 396 24.70 -9.65 22.54
C HIS A 396 23.21 -9.50 22.23
N GLU A 397 22.39 -9.35 23.26
CA GLU A 397 21.01 -8.96 23.09
C GLU A 397 20.92 -7.48 22.73
N VAL A 398 20.26 -7.19 21.62
CA VAL A 398 19.92 -5.83 21.18
C VAL A 398 18.42 -5.65 21.40
N SER A 399 18.02 -4.60 22.13
CA SER A 399 16.61 -4.32 22.46
C SER A 399 16.26 -2.89 22.06
N ILE A 400 15.56 -2.75 20.94
CA ILE A 400 15.20 -1.46 20.35
C ILE A 400 13.74 -1.17 20.68
N PRO A 401 13.41 -0.16 21.52
CA PRO A 401 12.02 0.20 21.75
C PRO A 401 11.38 0.72 20.48
N PHE A 402 10.11 0.35 20.21
CA PHE A 402 9.45 0.75 18.97
C PHE A 402 9.31 2.27 18.81
N ILE A 403 9.29 3.02 19.90
CA ILE A 403 9.30 4.50 19.86
C ILE A 403 10.60 5.09 19.29
N ALA A 404 11.67 4.31 19.18
CA ALA A 404 12.93 4.76 18.56
C ALA A 404 12.88 4.76 17.02
N PHE A 405 11.90 4.09 16.43
CA PHE A 405 11.66 4.09 15.00
C PHE A 405 10.76 5.27 14.65
N TYR A 406 11.25 6.16 13.81
CA TYR A 406 10.50 7.34 13.39
C TYR A 406 9.36 6.97 12.44
N ASP A 407 8.16 7.53 12.65
CA ASP A 407 6.95 7.31 11.83
C ASP A 407 6.55 5.83 11.62
N LEU A 408 6.79 4.98 12.60
CA LEU A 408 6.48 3.55 12.53
C LEU A 408 4.97 3.29 12.66
N ASP A 409 4.34 2.78 11.60
CA ASP A 409 2.94 2.31 11.65
C ASP A 409 2.87 0.80 11.93
N LEU A 410 2.73 0.43 13.19
CA LEU A 410 2.59 -0.98 13.60
C LEU A 410 1.27 -1.65 13.18
N GLN A 411 0.31 -0.92 12.58
CA GLN A 411 -0.91 -1.55 12.04
C GLN A 411 -0.73 -2.17 10.66
N SER A 412 0.40 -1.90 10.00
CA SER A 412 0.62 -2.31 8.61
C SER A 412 2.07 -2.72 8.33
N VAL A 413 2.63 -3.58 9.18
CA VAL A 413 4.02 -4.05 9.06
C VAL A 413 4.13 -5.10 7.96
N LYS A 414 5.06 -4.88 7.01
CA LYS A 414 5.33 -5.78 5.88
C LYS A 414 6.72 -6.41 5.92
N GLN A 415 7.78 -5.65 6.28
CA GLN A 415 9.07 -6.23 6.60
C GLN A 415 9.30 -6.07 8.11
N MET A 416 9.30 -7.18 8.81
CA MET A 416 9.35 -7.18 10.27
C MET A 416 10.76 -6.97 10.81
N PHE A 417 11.75 -7.16 9.98
CA PHE A 417 13.14 -6.93 10.33
C PHE A 417 13.94 -6.63 9.06
N MET A 418 14.74 -5.60 9.09
CA MET A 418 15.72 -5.26 8.06
C MET A 418 17.02 -4.84 8.73
N LEU A 419 18.15 -5.18 8.10
CA LEU A 419 19.45 -4.66 8.44
C LEU A 419 20.13 -4.20 7.14
N VAL A 420 20.58 -2.94 7.11
CA VAL A 420 21.35 -2.38 5.99
C VAL A 420 22.61 -1.70 6.55
N ALA A 421 23.74 -2.00 5.97
CA ALA A 421 25.05 -1.50 6.43
C ALA A 421 25.81 -0.77 5.33
N ASP A 422 26.56 0.25 5.73
CA ASP A 422 27.50 0.95 4.87
C ASP A 422 28.61 0.03 4.39
N PRO A 423 29.26 0.34 3.25
CA PRO A 423 30.39 -0.43 2.73
C PRO A 423 31.48 -0.61 3.77
N PRO A 424 31.87 -1.84 4.15
CA PRO A 424 32.99 -2.04 5.06
C PRO A 424 34.34 -1.84 4.33
N ALA A 425 35.34 -1.34 5.03
CA ALA A 425 36.70 -1.19 4.49
C ALA A 425 37.42 -2.54 4.30
N SER A 426 37.05 -3.56 5.03
CA SER A 426 37.53 -4.95 4.93
C SER A 426 36.35 -5.91 5.09
N PRO A 427 36.45 -7.18 4.66
CA PRO A 427 35.40 -8.14 4.85
C PRO A 427 34.99 -8.27 6.32
N VAL A 428 33.70 -8.29 6.58
CA VAL A 428 33.09 -8.39 7.93
C VAL A 428 32.13 -9.56 8.01
N GLU A 429 31.94 -10.07 9.21
CA GLU A 429 30.97 -11.12 9.49
C GLU A 429 29.88 -10.57 10.41
N ILE A 430 28.66 -11.00 10.13
CA ILE A 430 27.49 -10.68 10.92
C ILE A 430 26.65 -11.92 11.14
N ALA A 431 26.22 -12.17 12.36
CA ALA A 431 25.29 -13.22 12.66
C ALA A 431 24.13 -12.69 13.50
N ILE A 432 22.92 -13.10 13.16
CA ILE A 432 21.67 -12.64 13.75
C ILE A 432 20.86 -13.86 14.12
N ASP A 433 20.28 -13.85 15.30
CA ASP A 433 19.45 -14.92 15.81
C ASP A 433 18.41 -14.39 16.80
N LYS A 434 17.40 -15.19 17.14
CA LYS A 434 16.40 -14.90 18.16
C LYS A 434 15.75 -13.52 17.97
N VAL A 435 15.24 -13.26 16.76
CA VAL A 435 14.55 -12.00 16.43
C VAL A 435 13.07 -12.13 16.80
N TYR A 436 12.59 -11.23 17.66
CA TYR A 436 11.18 -11.23 18.06
C TYR A 436 10.70 -9.83 18.48
N TYR A 437 9.41 -9.60 18.38
CA TYR A 437 8.74 -8.44 18.96
C TYR A 437 8.27 -8.81 20.37
N GLN A 438 8.51 -7.93 21.33
CA GLN A 438 8.03 -8.03 22.71
C GLN A 438 7.02 -6.92 22.96
N SER A 439 5.77 -7.26 23.31
CA SER A 439 4.82 -6.27 23.82
C SER A 439 5.22 -5.78 25.21
N ARG A 440 4.57 -4.75 25.67
CA ARG A 440 4.78 -4.20 27.01
C ARG A 440 4.28 -5.13 28.10
#